data_492b436d6e55d02f046306ffa3b3979e
#
_entry.id   492b436d6e55d02f046306ffa3b3979e
#
_cell.length_a   1.000
_cell.length_b   1.000
_cell.length_c   1.000
_cell.angle_alpha   90.00
_cell.angle_beta   90.00
_cell.angle_gamma   90.00
#
_symmetry.space_group_name_H-M   'P 1'
#
loop_
_entity.id
_entity.type
_entity.pdbx_description
1 polymer ?
#
loop_
_entity_poly.entity_id
_entity_poly.type
_entity_poly.pdbx_seq_one_letter_code
_entity_poly.pdbx_strand_id
1 'polypeptide(L)'
;MTHPAYGVLRQVSPTASVLLENNPSSMTLEGTNSWVLRAPGASSCVIVDPGYDDRPHLELLAAVAPVALILLTHHHPDHADGAPWLASAVSAPVRAFDASLCLDGDALQADEVLSVAGLEIGVLHTPGHTADSVSFRVGGEVLTGDTILGRGTTVLDDLGAYLGSLRVLAELPEGTPGLPGHGPELPDLRATAREYLAHREQRLDQVRGALRELGPDATPRQVVELVYADVDRALWVPAEHSVRAQLEYLRTL
;
A
#
# COMPACT_ATOMS: atom_id res chain seq x y z
N MET A 1 0.02 -24.04 -8.48
CA MET A 1 -0.18 -24.50 -7.07
C MET A 1 -0.91 -23.36 -6.37
N THR A 2 -1.96 -23.64 -5.62
CA THR A 2 -2.67 -22.63 -4.84
C THR A 2 -1.85 -22.29 -3.59
N HIS A 3 -1.73 -21.01 -3.25
CA HIS A 3 -1.03 -20.58 -2.03
C HIS A 3 -1.83 -21.05 -0.79
N PRO A 4 -1.19 -21.63 0.25
CA PRO A 4 -1.91 -22.22 1.39
C PRO A 4 -2.67 -21.20 2.26
N ALA A 5 -2.39 -19.90 2.13
CA ALA A 5 -3.09 -18.85 2.87
C ALA A 5 -4.39 -18.36 2.20
N TYR A 6 -4.67 -18.75 0.94
CA TYR A 6 -5.90 -18.31 0.30
C TYR A 6 -7.14 -18.87 1.02
N GLY A 7 -8.10 -17.99 1.28
CA GLY A 7 -9.32 -18.32 1.99
C GLY A 7 -9.18 -18.58 3.48
N VAL A 8 -8.01 -18.29 4.06
CA VAL A 8 -7.72 -18.49 5.49
C VAL A 8 -7.49 -17.13 6.17
N LEU A 9 -8.40 -16.73 7.04
CA LEU A 9 -8.19 -15.56 7.90
C LEU A 9 -7.14 -15.92 8.97
N ARG A 10 -5.96 -15.32 8.86
CA ARG A 10 -4.80 -15.57 9.72
C ARG A 10 -4.59 -14.41 10.69
N GLN A 11 -4.60 -14.69 11.99
CA GLN A 11 -4.24 -13.70 12.99
C GLN A 11 -2.73 -13.41 12.95
N VAL A 12 -2.38 -12.14 12.90
CA VAL A 12 -1.00 -11.63 12.82
C VAL A 12 -0.58 -11.03 14.14
N SER A 13 -1.47 -10.28 14.77
CA SER A 13 -1.24 -9.63 16.05
C SER A 13 -2.52 -9.68 16.92
N PRO A 14 -2.50 -9.18 18.16
CA PRO A 14 -3.71 -9.09 18.97
C PRO A 14 -4.85 -8.28 18.34
N THR A 15 -4.53 -7.35 17.42
CA THR A 15 -5.48 -6.43 16.79
C THR A 15 -5.70 -6.69 15.31
N ALA A 16 -4.76 -7.33 14.60
CA ALA A 16 -4.80 -7.49 13.15
C ALA A 16 -4.86 -8.97 12.72
N SER A 17 -5.73 -9.24 11.76
CA SER A 17 -5.75 -10.47 10.97
C SER A 17 -5.71 -10.16 9.50
N VAL A 18 -5.15 -11.05 8.68
CA VAL A 18 -5.04 -10.92 7.24
C VAL A 18 -5.80 -12.02 6.53
N LEU A 19 -6.53 -11.66 5.49
CA LEU A 19 -7.09 -12.56 4.49
C LEU A 19 -6.42 -12.26 3.14
N LEU A 20 -5.65 -13.23 2.62
CA LEU A 20 -4.95 -13.08 1.35
C LEU A 20 -5.91 -13.35 0.19
N GLU A 21 -6.07 -12.38 -0.70
CA GLU A 21 -6.82 -12.53 -1.94
C GLU A 21 -6.06 -13.37 -2.96
N ASN A 22 -6.76 -14.17 -3.76
CA ASN A 22 -6.17 -15.02 -4.79
C ASN A 22 -6.02 -14.28 -6.13
N ASN A 23 -5.22 -13.24 -6.14
CA ASN A 23 -4.92 -12.41 -7.32
C ASN A 23 -3.40 -12.27 -7.58
N PRO A 24 -2.62 -13.37 -7.61
CA PRO A 24 -1.16 -13.31 -7.73
C PRO A 24 -0.71 -12.74 -9.07
N SER A 25 0.25 -11.82 -9.02
CA SER A 25 0.88 -11.22 -10.19
C SER A 25 2.27 -10.68 -9.87
N SER A 26 2.97 -10.15 -10.88
CA SER A 26 4.23 -9.43 -10.65
C SER A 26 4.05 -8.12 -9.86
N MET A 27 2.81 -7.60 -9.79
CA MET A 27 2.47 -6.37 -9.07
C MET A 27 1.93 -6.66 -7.67
N THR A 28 1.15 -7.72 -7.53
CA THR A 28 0.47 -8.08 -6.28
C THR A 28 1.17 -9.17 -5.47
N LEU A 29 2.32 -9.66 -5.95
CA LEU A 29 3.09 -10.76 -5.35
C LEU A 29 2.24 -12.04 -5.22
N GLU A 30 1.98 -12.53 -4.01
CA GLU A 30 1.07 -13.65 -3.75
C GLU A 30 -0.40 -13.25 -3.83
N GLY A 31 -0.70 -11.95 -3.79
CA GLY A 31 -2.03 -11.38 -3.79
C GLY A 31 -2.15 -10.18 -2.84
N THR A 32 -3.34 -9.60 -2.78
CA THR A 32 -3.66 -8.47 -1.90
C THR A 32 -3.94 -8.96 -0.49
N ASN A 33 -3.36 -8.29 0.49
CA ASN A 33 -3.63 -8.47 1.91
C ASN A 33 -4.83 -7.61 2.32
N SER A 34 -6.02 -8.21 2.44
CA SER A 34 -7.15 -7.56 3.11
C SER A 34 -7.01 -7.70 4.62
N TRP A 35 -6.97 -6.59 5.34
CA TRP A 35 -6.75 -6.58 6.78
C TRP A 35 -8.06 -6.46 7.54
N VAL A 36 -8.22 -7.27 8.58
CA VAL A 36 -9.33 -7.20 9.54
C VAL A 36 -8.78 -6.75 10.88
N LEU A 37 -9.15 -5.54 11.30
CA LEU A 37 -8.74 -4.93 12.55
C LEU A 37 -9.82 -5.07 13.59
N ARG A 38 -9.50 -5.65 14.75
CA ARG A 38 -10.45 -5.86 15.86
C ARG A 38 -9.75 -5.64 17.20
N ALA A 39 -10.28 -4.73 18.01
CA ALA A 39 -9.78 -4.57 19.37
C ALA A 39 -10.05 -5.85 20.21
N PRO A 40 -9.17 -6.22 21.13
CA PRO A 40 -9.41 -7.36 22.01
C PRO A 40 -10.75 -7.23 22.75
N GLY A 41 -11.62 -8.23 22.60
CA GLY A 41 -12.95 -8.25 23.20
C GLY A 41 -14.02 -7.42 22.48
N ALA A 42 -13.71 -6.72 21.39
CA ALA A 42 -14.70 -5.98 20.61
C ALA A 42 -15.58 -6.93 19.79
N SER A 43 -16.86 -6.57 19.67
CA SER A 43 -17.82 -7.31 18.86
C SER A 43 -17.75 -6.96 17.37
N SER A 44 -17.27 -5.75 17.02
CA SER A 44 -17.16 -5.28 15.65
C SER A 44 -15.69 -5.13 15.22
N CYS A 45 -15.46 -4.99 13.90
CA CYS A 45 -14.15 -4.83 13.33
C CYS A 45 -14.14 -3.70 12.27
N VAL A 46 -12.95 -3.36 11.81
CA VAL A 46 -12.70 -2.51 10.63
C VAL A 46 -12.03 -3.40 9.59
N ILE A 47 -12.42 -3.26 8.32
CA ILE A 47 -11.75 -3.92 7.19
C ILE A 47 -10.95 -2.88 6.42
N VAL A 48 -9.72 -3.21 6.04
CA VAL A 48 -8.86 -2.34 5.22
C VAL A 48 -8.52 -3.09 3.94
N ASP A 49 -8.74 -2.42 2.80
CA ASP A 49 -8.47 -2.90 1.45
C ASP A 49 -9.16 -4.25 1.15
N PRO A 50 -10.46 -4.24 0.83
CA PRO A 50 -11.21 -5.48 0.58
C PRO A 50 -10.81 -6.21 -0.71
N GLY A 51 -9.93 -5.64 -1.55
CA GLY A 51 -9.46 -6.26 -2.77
C GLY A 51 -10.32 -5.95 -4.00
N TYR A 52 -10.20 -6.80 -5.02
CA TYR A 52 -11.02 -6.75 -6.22
C TYR A 52 -12.50 -7.09 -5.94
N ASP A 53 -13.41 -6.90 -6.91
CA ASP A 53 -14.77 -7.45 -6.86
C ASP A 53 -14.74 -8.98 -7.07
N ASP A 54 -13.96 -9.68 -6.24
CA ASP A 54 -13.88 -11.15 -6.17
C ASP A 54 -14.84 -11.69 -5.11
N ARG A 55 -15.97 -12.22 -5.54
CA ARG A 55 -17.04 -12.68 -4.63
C ARG A 55 -16.60 -13.71 -3.60
N PRO A 56 -15.86 -14.77 -3.95
CA PRO A 56 -15.34 -15.72 -2.97
C PRO A 56 -14.53 -15.06 -1.84
N HIS A 57 -13.67 -14.09 -2.15
CA HIS A 57 -12.89 -13.36 -1.16
C HIS A 57 -13.77 -12.43 -0.31
N LEU A 58 -14.64 -11.66 -0.97
CA LEU A 58 -15.53 -10.70 -0.30
C LEU A 58 -16.56 -11.39 0.63
N GLU A 59 -17.05 -12.57 0.29
CA GLU A 59 -17.94 -13.36 1.15
C GLU A 59 -17.22 -13.78 2.43
N LEU A 60 -15.93 -14.13 2.38
CA LEU A 60 -15.13 -14.43 3.56
C LEU A 60 -14.93 -13.19 4.44
N LEU A 61 -14.68 -12.01 3.81
CA LEU A 61 -14.62 -10.75 4.56
C LEU A 61 -15.97 -10.39 5.18
N ALA A 62 -17.08 -10.59 4.48
CA ALA A 62 -18.41 -10.34 5.03
C ALA A 62 -18.74 -11.25 6.22
N ALA A 63 -18.20 -12.46 6.25
CA ALA A 63 -18.41 -13.42 7.34
C ALA A 63 -17.76 -13.01 8.67
N VAL A 64 -16.83 -12.03 8.69
CA VAL A 64 -16.24 -11.52 9.94
C VAL A 64 -17.11 -10.51 10.69
N ALA A 65 -18.29 -10.16 10.13
CA ALA A 65 -19.23 -9.18 10.68
C ALA A 65 -19.50 -9.39 12.19
N PRO A 66 -19.87 -8.33 12.91
CA PRO A 66 -20.20 -6.98 12.45
C PRO A 66 -18.97 -6.16 12.01
N VAL A 67 -19.09 -5.50 10.85
CA VAL A 67 -18.10 -4.53 10.35
C VAL A 67 -18.60 -3.11 10.66
N ALA A 68 -17.78 -2.31 11.32
CA ALA A 68 -18.13 -0.95 11.69
C ALA A 68 -17.69 0.08 10.63
N LEU A 69 -16.63 -0.23 9.86
CA LEU A 69 -16.04 0.66 8.88
C LEU A 69 -15.19 -0.13 7.89
N ILE A 70 -15.20 0.29 6.64
CA ILE A 70 -14.24 -0.14 5.60
C ILE A 70 -13.34 1.04 5.29
N LEU A 71 -12.03 0.81 5.30
CA LEU A 71 -11.01 1.79 4.97
C LEU A 71 -10.28 1.39 3.69
N LEU A 72 -9.93 2.35 2.86
CA LEU A 72 -9.10 2.15 1.68
C LEU A 72 -7.78 2.89 1.85
N THR A 73 -6.67 2.21 1.53
CA THR A 73 -5.35 2.84 1.54
C THR A 73 -5.14 3.72 0.33
N HIS A 74 -5.66 3.32 -0.84
CA HIS A 74 -5.59 4.07 -2.09
C HIS A 74 -6.58 3.52 -3.13
N HIS A 75 -6.64 4.17 -4.30
CA HIS A 75 -7.67 3.92 -5.32
C HIS A 75 -7.42 2.73 -6.25
N HIS A 76 -6.29 2.03 -6.18
CA HIS A 76 -6.06 0.92 -7.12
C HIS A 76 -7.12 -0.18 -7.00
N PRO A 77 -7.51 -0.78 -8.15
CA PRO A 77 -8.62 -1.74 -8.21
C PRO A 77 -8.46 -2.94 -7.28
N ASP A 78 -7.24 -3.44 -7.11
CA ASP A 78 -6.92 -4.58 -6.25
C ASP A 78 -6.96 -4.25 -4.73
N HIS A 79 -7.29 -3.01 -4.37
CA HIS A 79 -7.57 -2.57 -3.01
C HIS A 79 -9.02 -2.11 -2.84
N ALA A 80 -9.60 -1.45 -3.87
CA ALA A 80 -10.81 -0.66 -3.76
C ALA A 80 -12.06 -1.25 -4.42
N ASP A 81 -11.92 -2.05 -5.50
CA ASP A 81 -13.06 -2.46 -6.33
C ASP A 81 -14.10 -3.31 -5.58
N GLY A 82 -13.67 -4.06 -4.57
CA GLY A 82 -14.55 -4.86 -3.72
C GLY A 82 -15.36 -4.06 -2.70
N ALA A 83 -14.95 -2.81 -2.41
CA ALA A 83 -15.54 -2.01 -1.34
C ALA A 83 -17.04 -1.74 -1.51
N PRO A 84 -17.58 -1.40 -2.69
CA PRO A 84 -19.02 -1.14 -2.84
C PRO A 84 -19.88 -2.35 -2.53
N TRP A 85 -19.46 -3.54 -2.99
CA TRP A 85 -20.21 -4.76 -2.69
C TRP A 85 -20.14 -5.10 -1.21
N LEU A 86 -18.93 -5.06 -0.62
CA LEU A 86 -18.73 -5.39 0.79
C LEU A 86 -19.52 -4.44 1.68
N ALA A 87 -19.46 -3.12 1.41
CA ALA A 87 -20.22 -2.10 2.14
C ALA A 87 -21.72 -2.41 2.18
N SER A 88 -22.29 -2.76 1.02
CA SER A 88 -23.70 -3.17 0.92
C SER A 88 -23.99 -4.46 1.70
N ALA A 89 -23.11 -5.46 1.61
CA ALA A 89 -23.32 -6.77 2.25
C ALA A 89 -23.28 -6.70 3.78
N VAL A 90 -22.42 -5.83 4.36
CA VAL A 90 -22.23 -5.71 5.82
C VAL A 90 -22.86 -4.45 6.40
N SER A 91 -23.48 -3.58 5.59
CA SER A 91 -24.09 -2.31 5.98
C SER A 91 -23.09 -1.40 6.73
N ALA A 92 -21.88 -1.27 6.22
CA ALA A 92 -20.83 -0.43 6.80
C ALA A 92 -20.41 0.67 5.81
N PRO A 93 -20.07 1.89 6.30
CA PRO A 93 -19.54 2.96 5.46
C PRO A 93 -18.15 2.61 4.91
N VAL A 94 -17.78 3.25 3.79
CA VAL A 94 -16.41 3.23 3.22
C VAL A 94 -15.82 4.61 3.37
N ARG A 95 -14.60 4.69 3.87
CA ARG A 95 -13.81 5.93 3.89
C ARG A 95 -12.46 5.74 3.20
N ALA A 96 -12.09 6.70 2.41
CA ALA A 96 -10.83 6.80 1.69
C ALA A 96 -10.32 8.25 1.72
N PHE A 97 -9.07 8.48 1.35
CA PHE A 97 -8.55 9.84 1.18
C PHE A 97 -9.15 10.51 -0.08
N ASP A 98 -9.33 9.74 -1.16
CA ASP A 98 -10.12 10.17 -2.30
C ASP A 98 -11.62 10.10 -1.98
N ALA A 99 -12.26 11.27 -1.93
CA ALA A 99 -13.69 11.39 -1.64
C ALA A 99 -14.59 10.63 -2.62
N SER A 100 -14.14 10.39 -3.84
CA SER A 100 -14.92 9.67 -4.86
C SER A 100 -15.11 8.18 -4.55
N LEU A 101 -14.27 7.61 -3.67
CA LEU A 101 -14.33 6.23 -3.21
C LEU A 101 -15.16 6.06 -1.92
N CYS A 102 -15.56 7.15 -1.29
CA CYS A 102 -16.32 7.10 -0.03
C CYS A 102 -17.78 6.71 -0.28
N LEU A 103 -18.32 5.87 0.60
CA LEU A 103 -19.73 5.46 0.60
C LEU A 103 -20.28 5.64 2.03
N ASP A 104 -21.34 6.44 2.17
CA ASP A 104 -21.98 6.72 3.46
C ASP A 104 -21.01 7.23 4.55
N GLY A 105 -19.87 7.82 4.14
CA GLY A 105 -18.82 8.36 5.01
C GLY A 105 -18.08 9.52 4.39
N ASP A 106 -17.45 10.37 5.23
CA ASP A 106 -16.64 11.49 4.78
C ASP A 106 -15.23 11.02 4.34
N ALA A 107 -14.58 11.80 3.46
CA ALA A 107 -13.19 11.56 3.09
C ALA A 107 -12.25 11.64 4.31
N LEU A 108 -11.23 10.80 4.33
CA LEU A 108 -10.18 10.82 5.33
C LEU A 108 -9.36 12.11 5.23
N GLN A 109 -8.87 12.58 6.37
CA GLN A 109 -7.97 13.72 6.44
C GLN A 109 -6.61 13.30 6.97
N ALA A 110 -5.55 13.97 6.51
CA ALA A 110 -4.22 13.77 7.07
C ALA A 110 -4.22 14.06 8.58
N ASP A 111 -3.51 13.23 9.34
CA ASP A 111 -3.39 13.31 10.80
C ASP A 111 -4.72 13.11 11.57
N GLU A 112 -5.79 12.72 10.89
CA GLU A 112 -7.04 12.33 11.55
C GLU A 112 -6.85 11.10 12.43
N VAL A 113 -7.59 11.04 13.56
CA VAL A 113 -7.68 9.85 14.41
C VAL A 113 -9.12 9.38 14.44
N LEU A 114 -9.35 8.14 13.98
CA LEU A 114 -10.66 7.50 13.97
C LEU A 114 -10.83 6.67 15.23
N SER A 115 -11.86 6.99 16.03
CA SER A 115 -12.26 6.15 17.18
C SER A 115 -13.42 5.25 16.74
N VAL A 116 -13.12 4.00 16.40
CA VAL A 116 -14.09 3.04 15.83
C VAL A 116 -13.82 1.61 16.29
N ALA A 117 -14.86 0.85 16.58
CA ALA A 117 -14.76 -0.57 16.99
C ALA A 117 -13.79 -0.80 18.17
N GLY A 118 -13.66 0.19 19.08
CA GLY A 118 -12.72 0.15 20.21
C GLY A 118 -11.25 0.35 19.82
N LEU A 119 -10.98 0.78 18.58
CA LEU A 119 -9.65 1.10 18.07
C LEU A 119 -9.49 2.61 17.91
N GLU A 120 -8.25 3.09 18.10
CA GLU A 120 -7.78 4.40 17.68
C GLU A 120 -6.91 4.20 16.44
N ILE A 121 -7.39 4.66 15.28
CA ILE A 121 -6.71 4.50 13.99
C ILE A 121 -6.26 5.86 13.49
N GLY A 122 -4.95 6.11 13.52
CA GLY A 122 -4.35 7.34 12.99
C GLY A 122 -4.14 7.25 11.48
N VAL A 123 -4.53 8.29 10.76
CA VAL A 123 -4.36 8.41 9.30
C VAL A 123 -3.06 9.14 9.01
N LEU A 124 -2.11 8.48 8.35
CA LEU A 124 -0.88 9.07 7.85
C LEU A 124 -1.02 9.26 6.33
N HIS A 125 -1.04 10.50 5.83
CA HIS A 125 -0.99 10.71 4.39
C HIS A 125 0.41 10.37 3.88
N THR A 126 0.50 9.33 3.05
CA THR A 126 1.77 8.78 2.52
C THR A 126 1.75 8.70 0.99
N PRO A 127 1.60 9.86 0.30
CA PRO A 127 1.51 9.92 -1.16
C PRO A 127 2.81 9.51 -1.84
N GLY A 128 2.70 9.15 -3.13
CA GLY A 128 3.85 8.89 -4.00
C GLY A 128 3.73 7.61 -4.79
N HIS A 129 3.17 6.51 -4.22
CA HIS A 129 2.67 5.39 -5.01
C HIS A 129 1.47 5.87 -5.81
N THR A 130 0.49 6.43 -5.14
CA THR A 130 -0.59 7.26 -5.69
C THR A 130 -0.70 8.56 -4.89
N ALA A 131 -1.44 9.55 -5.40
CA ALA A 131 -1.63 10.83 -4.71
C ALA A 131 -2.53 10.72 -3.46
N ASP A 132 -3.44 9.74 -3.45
CA ASP A 132 -4.39 9.48 -2.37
C ASP A 132 -3.92 8.43 -1.37
N SER A 133 -2.69 7.91 -1.52
CA SER A 133 -2.15 6.88 -0.63
C SER A 133 -2.10 7.33 0.83
N VAL A 134 -2.64 6.50 1.72
CA VAL A 134 -2.56 6.66 3.17
C VAL A 134 -2.03 5.38 3.83
N SER A 135 -1.40 5.56 4.98
CA SER A 135 -1.07 4.47 5.91
C SER A 135 -1.90 4.61 7.18
N PHE A 136 -2.24 3.50 7.83
CA PHE A 136 -3.04 3.51 9.06
C PHE A 136 -2.21 3.03 10.25
N ARG A 137 -2.09 3.85 11.29
CA ARG A 137 -1.43 3.47 12.53
C ARG A 137 -2.47 2.99 13.55
N VAL A 138 -2.33 1.76 14.03
CA VAL A 138 -3.24 1.15 15.00
C VAL A 138 -2.50 0.17 15.90
N GLY A 139 -2.74 0.21 17.22
CA GLY A 139 -2.21 -0.79 18.16
C GLY A 139 -0.67 -0.90 18.22
N GLY A 140 0.07 0.11 17.75
CA GLY A 140 1.53 0.08 17.64
C GLY A 140 2.07 -0.47 16.33
N GLU A 141 1.20 -0.83 15.39
CA GLU A 141 1.50 -1.34 14.04
C GLU A 141 1.08 -0.31 12.99
N VAL A 142 1.58 -0.44 11.75
CA VAL A 142 1.22 0.45 10.64
C VAL A 142 0.88 -0.37 9.40
N LEU A 143 -0.36 -0.19 8.91
CA LEU A 143 -0.77 -0.69 7.59
C LEU A 143 -0.26 0.29 6.54
N THR A 144 0.55 -0.20 5.60
CA THR A 144 1.26 0.67 4.65
C THR A 144 0.62 0.74 3.27
N GLY A 145 -0.44 -0.05 3.02
CA GLY A 145 -0.90 -0.24 1.64
C GLY A 145 0.29 -0.55 0.74
N ASP A 146 0.40 0.15 -0.36
CA ASP A 146 1.49 -0.02 -1.33
C ASP A 146 2.62 1.02 -1.20
N THR A 147 2.60 1.82 -0.13
CA THR A 147 3.72 2.72 0.16
C THR A 147 5.00 1.93 0.45
N ILE A 148 4.92 0.86 1.25
CA ILE A 148 6.01 -0.10 1.47
C ILE A 148 5.42 -1.51 1.38
N LEU A 149 6.01 -2.34 0.53
CA LEU A 149 5.61 -3.74 0.31
C LEU A 149 6.36 -4.70 1.22
N GLY A 150 5.83 -5.89 1.45
CA GLY A 150 6.49 -6.94 2.22
C GLY A 150 7.78 -7.45 1.61
N ARG A 151 7.97 -7.27 0.30
CA ARG A 151 9.22 -7.47 -0.44
C ARG A 151 9.21 -6.73 -1.76
N GLY A 152 10.38 -6.51 -2.34
CA GLY A 152 10.53 -5.73 -3.57
C GLY A 152 10.39 -4.23 -3.32
N THR A 153 9.98 -3.49 -4.32
CA THR A 153 9.75 -2.04 -4.24
C THR A 153 8.53 -1.65 -5.05
N THR A 154 7.76 -0.70 -4.54
CA THR A 154 6.56 -0.20 -5.20
C THR A 154 6.87 0.61 -6.46
N VAL A 155 5.91 0.66 -7.38
CA VAL A 155 5.88 1.59 -8.52
C VAL A 155 5.43 2.97 -8.02
N LEU A 156 5.89 4.05 -8.65
CA LEU A 156 5.68 5.41 -8.18
C LEU A 156 5.07 6.31 -9.24
N ASP A 157 4.10 7.11 -8.84
CA ASP A 157 3.58 8.24 -9.62
C ASP A 157 4.39 9.52 -9.35
N ASP A 158 4.73 9.77 -8.07
CA ASP A 158 5.49 10.96 -7.65
C ASP A 158 6.62 10.57 -6.69
N LEU A 159 7.87 10.70 -7.18
CA LEU A 159 9.03 10.40 -6.35
C LEU A 159 9.24 11.42 -5.22
N GLY A 160 8.98 12.70 -5.45
CA GLY A 160 9.18 13.74 -4.44
C GLY A 160 8.27 13.53 -3.23
N ALA A 161 6.98 13.33 -3.49
CA ALA A 161 5.99 12.97 -2.48
C ALA A 161 6.37 11.67 -1.76
N TYR A 162 6.77 10.64 -2.52
CA TYR A 162 7.17 9.36 -1.97
C TYR A 162 8.36 9.43 -1.01
N LEU A 163 9.40 10.20 -1.37
CA LEU A 163 10.54 10.41 -0.47
C LEU A 163 10.12 11.11 0.82
N GLY A 164 9.14 12.03 0.75
CA GLY A 164 8.52 12.63 1.92
C GLY A 164 7.83 11.59 2.81
N SER A 165 7.01 10.72 2.22
CA SER A 165 6.31 9.63 2.90
C SER A 165 7.26 8.64 3.58
N LEU A 166 8.33 8.24 2.88
CA LEU A 166 9.34 7.36 3.47
C LEU A 166 10.06 8.01 4.66
N ARG A 167 10.32 9.33 4.63
CA ARG A 167 10.92 10.03 5.79
C ARG A 167 9.99 10.01 7.00
N VAL A 168 8.69 10.21 6.80
CA VAL A 168 7.69 10.09 7.89
C VAL A 168 7.73 8.68 8.51
N LEU A 169 7.73 7.64 7.67
CA LEU A 169 7.79 6.24 8.15
C LEU A 169 9.16 5.90 8.80
N ALA A 170 10.24 6.52 8.35
CA ALA A 170 11.59 6.35 8.93
C ALA A 170 11.77 6.98 10.32
N GLU A 171 10.85 7.84 10.76
CA GLU A 171 10.82 8.44 12.11
C GLU A 171 9.97 7.64 13.11
N LEU A 172 9.29 6.58 12.68
CA LEU A 172 8.56 5.68 13.57
C LEU A 172 9.48 5.08 14.63
N PRO A 173 8.96 4.62 15.79
CA PRO A 173 9.74 3.87 16.77
C PRO A 173 10.40 2.64 16.14
N GLU A 174 11.60 2.31 16.62
CA GLU A 174 12.30 1.08 16.22
C GLU A 174 11.45 -0.16 16.56
N GLY A 175 11.44 -1.15 15.65
CA GLY A 175 10.66 -2.37 15.83
C GLY A 175 9.15 -2.18 15.61
N THR A 176 8.67 -1.05 15.05
CA THR A 176 7.28 -0.89 14.65
C THR A 176 6.94 -1.87 13.52
N PRO A 177 5.99 -2.82 13.71
CA PRO A 177 5.60 -3.74 12.65
C PRO A 177 4.91 -3.01 11.49
N GLY A 178 5.20 -3.44 10.26
CA GLY A 178 4.52 -3.00 9.04
C GLY A 178 3.61 -4.09 8.49
N LEU A 179 2.39 -3.71 8.12
CA LEU A 179 1.35 -4.56 7.56
C LEU A 179 1.06 -4.09 6.12
N PRO A 180 1.76 -4.64 5.10
CA PRO A 180 1.70 -4.13 3.74
C PRO A 180 0.46 -4.60 2.98
N GLY A 181 0.13 -3.90 1.87
CA GLY A 181 -0.91 -4.32 0.93
C GLY A 181 -0.55 -5.62 0.20
N HIS A 182 0.76 -5.87 -0.03
CA HIS A 182 1.24 -7.09 -0.68
C HIS A 182 2.47 -7.66 0.01
N GLY A 183 2.57 -9.00 -0.01
CA GLY A 183 3.70 -9.74 0.55
C GLY A 183 3.63 -9.92 2.08
N PRO A 184 4.72 -10.40 2.71
CA PRO A 184 4.76 -10.71 4.14
C PRO A 184 4.81 -9.45 5.01
N GLU A 185 4.44 -9.62 6.28
CA GLU A 185 4.58 -8.59 7.31
C GLU A 185 6.06 -8.19 7.50
N LEU A 186 6.26 -6.94 7.88
CA LEU A 186 7.58 -6.36 8.14
C LEU A 186 7.82 -6.28 9.64
N PRO A 187 8.90 -6.86 10.17
CA PRO A 187 9.18 -6.83 11.61
C PRO A 187 9.61 -5.43 12.10
N ASP A 188 10.17 -4.60 11.24
CA ASP A 188 10.60 -3.23 11.53
C ASP A 188 10.40 -2.33 10.30
N LEU A 189 9.26 -1.65 10.26
CA LEU A 189 8.89 -0.74 9.18
C LEU A 189 9.84 0.45 9.07
N ARG A 190 10.36 0.96 10.22
CA ARG A 190 11.36 2.04 10.23
C ARG A 190 12.63 1.65 9.50
N ALA A 191 13.17 0.46 9.79
CA ALA A 191 14.35 -0.04 9.12
C ALA A 191 14.09 -0.19 7.61
N THR A 192 12.96 -0.80 7.24
CA THR A 192 12.56 -0.97 5.84
C THR A 192 12.38 0.36 5.11
N ALA A 193 11.78 1.37 5.75
CA ALA A 193 11.64 2.72 5.16
C ALA A 193 13.00 3.36 4.86
N ARG A 194 13.98 3.18 5.74
CA ARG A 194 15.37 3.65 5.52
C ARG A 194 16.07 2.92 4.39
N GLU A 195 15.87 1.60 4.27
CA GLU A 195 16.38 0.81 3.14
C GLU A 195 15.77 1.28 1.82
N TYR A 196 14.47 1.57 1.81
CA TYR A 196 13.79 2.11 0.64
C TYR A 196 14.32 3.49 0.26
N LEU A 197 14.54 4.39 1.22
CA LEU A 197 15.18 5.70 0.99
C LEU A 197 16.55 5.53 0.31
N ALA A 198 17.42 4.72 0.90
CA ALA A 198 18.76 4.46 0.36
C ALA A 198 18.70 3.86 -1.07
N HIS A 199 17.79 2.92 -1.31
CA HIS A 199 17.57 2.33 -2.63
C HIS A 199 17.10 3.39 -3.65
N ARG A 200 16.17 4.29 -3.26
CA ARG A 200 15.68 5.36 -4.16
C ARG A 200 16.78 6.37 -4.47
N GLU A 201 17.60 6.76 -3.51
CA GLU A 201 18.77 7.63 -3.73
C GLU A 201 19.77 6.98 -4.70
N GLN A 202 20.10 5.70 -4.49
CA GLN A 202 20.97 4.97 -5.40
C GLN A 202 20.40 4.92 -6.85
N ARG A 203 19.09 4.69 -7.00
CA ARG A 203 18.44 4.70 -8.31
C ARG A 203 18.47 6.08 -8.95
N LEU A 204 18.24 7.14 -8.20
CA LEU A 204 18.37 8.52 -8.70
C LEU A 204 19.80 8.82 -9.21
N ASP A 205 20.82 8.35 -8.52
CA ASP A 205 22.20 8.52 -8.95
C ASP A 205 22.51 7.74 -10.25
N GLN A 206 21.93 6.56 -10.41
CA GLN A 206 22.02 5.80 -11.68
C GLN A 206 21.34 6.53 -12.84
N VAL A 207 20.13 7.10 -12.60
CA VAL A 207 19.42 7.91 -13.61
C VAL A 207 20.20 9.18 -13.95
N ARG A 208 20.77 9.88 -12.97
CA ARG A 208 21.70 11.01 -13.22
C ARG A 208 22.91 10.59 -14.06
N GLY A 209 23.45 9.40 -13.81
CA GLY A 209 24.51 8.80 -14.62
C GLY A 209 24.07 8.58 -16.07
N ALA A 210 22.92 7.98 -16.26
CA ALA A 210 22.34 7.74 -17.59
C ALA A 210 22.09 9.05 -18.36
N LEU A 211 21.60 10.10 -17.69
CA LEU A 211 21.40 11.42 -18.32
C LEU A 211 22.71 12.08 -18.75
N ARG A 212 23.82 11.84 -18.04
CA ARG A 212 25.16 12.32 -18.48
C ARG A 212 25.64 11.61 -19.74
N GLU A 213 25.27 10.35 -19.94
CA GLU A 213 25.65 9.54 -21.11
C GLU A 213 24.72 9.75 -22.30
N LEU A 214 23.41 9.73 -22.07
CA LEU A 214 22.38 9.77 -23.11
C LEU A 214 21.94 11.19 -23.51
N GLY A 215 22.25 12.18 -22.66
CA GLY A 215 21.79 13.56 -22.79
C GLY A 215 20.55 13.88 -21.94
N PRO A 216 20.27 15.18 -21.71
CA PRO A 216 19.20 15.62 -20.80
C PRO A 216 17.78 15.30 -21.29
N ASP A 217 17.61 15.05 -22.59
CA ASP A 217 16.32 14.75 -23.23
C ASP A 217 16.07 13.22 -23.36
N ALA A 218 16.87 12.39 -22.69
CA ALA A 218 16.70 10.94 -22.72
C ALA A 218 15.29 10.53 -22.29
N THR A 219 14.68 9.64 -23.06
CA THR A 219 13.36 9.08 -22.77
C THR A 219 13.42 8.09 -21.60
N PRO A 220 12.33 7.87 -20.86
CA PRO A 220 12.28 6.84 -19.81
C PRO A 220 12.76 5.47 -20.34
N ARG A 221 12.36 5.11 -21.54
CA ARG A 221 12.76 3.85 -22.19
C ARG A 221 14.27 3.73 -22.36
N GLN A 222 14.93 4.75 -22.88
CA GLN A 222 16.39 4.77 -23.05
C GLN A 222 17.12 4.64 -21.70
N VAL A 223 16.61 5.31 -20.66
CA VAL A 223 17.16 5.19 -19.31
C VAL A 223 16.96 3.77 -18.76
N VAL A 224 15.79 3.15 -18.96
CA VAL A 224 15.53 1.76 -18.53
C VAL A 224 16.48 0.79 -19.25
N GLU A 225 16.70 0.93 -20.55
CA GLU A 225 17.59 0.06 -21.32
C GLU A 225 19.03 0.11 -20.80
N LEU A 226 19.46 1.24 -20.23
CA LEU A 226 20.81 1.41 -19.67
C LEU A 226 20.87 0.99 -18.18
N VAL A 227 19.93 1.48 -17.36
CA VAL A 227 19.99 1.32 -15.90
C VAL A 227 19.41 -0.03 -15.41
N TYR A 228 18.47 -0.60 -16.18
CA TYR A 228 17.75 -1.83 -15.84
C TYR A 228 18.07 -2.97 -16.81
N ALA A 229 19.25 -2.94 -17.47
CA ALA A 229 19.66 -3.95 -18.44
C ALA A 229 19.64 -5.39 -17.87
N ASP A 230 19.96 -5.53 -16.58
CA ASP A 230 20.00 -6.82 -15.87
C ASP A 230 18.64 -7.22 -15.25
N VAL A 231 17.60 -6.40 -15.42
CA VAL A 231 16.25 -6.67 -14.89
C VAL A 231 15.41 -7.39 -15.94
N ASP A 232 14.58 -8.34 -15.50
CA ASP A 232 13.66 -9.06 -16.40
C ASP A 232 12.81 -8.05 -17.19
N ARG A 233 12.75 -8.26 -18.52
CA ARG A 233 12.00 -7.40 -19.45
C ARG A 233 10.51 -7.31 -19.14
N ALA A 234 9.94 -8.30 -18.47
CA ALA A 234 8.57 -8.23 -17.98
C ALA A 234 8.33 -7.08 -16.99
N LEU A 235 9.39 -6.62 -16.30
CA LEU A 235 9.35 -5.50 -15.36
C LEU A 235 9.73 -4.15 -15.98
N TRP A 236 10.04 -4.10 -17.27
CA TRP A 236 10.49 -2.86 -17.91
C TRP A 236 9.38 -1.81 -18.02
N VAL A 237 8.13 -2.22 -18.23
CA VAL A 237 6.98 -1.28 -18.27
C VAL A 237 6.80 -0.58 -16.92
N PRO A 238 6.69 -1.27 -15.77
CA PRO A 238 6.67 -0.62 -14.46
C PRO A 238 7.97 0.15 -14.14
N ALA A 239 9.13 -0.31 -14.64
CA ALA A 239 10.38 0.43 -14.51
C ALA A 239 10.36 1.76 -15.28
N GLU A 240 9.80 1.80 -16.50
CA GLU A 240 9.62 3.03 -17.28
C GLU A 240 8.72 4.03 -16.55
N HIS A 241 7.66 3.56 -15.88
CA HIS A 241 6.80 4.40 -15.07
C HIS A 241 7.60 5.04 -13.93
N SER A 242 8.33 4.24 -13.15
CA SER A 242 9.19 4.73 -12.07
C SER A 242 10.29 5.68 -12.57
N VAL A 243 10.92 5.40 -13.73
CA VAL A 243 11.93 6.30 -14.34
C VAL A 243 11.30 7.62 -14.76
N ARG A 244 10.08 7.64 -15.25
CA ARG A 244 9.37 8.88 -15.58
C ARG A 244 9.23 9.75 -14.34
N ALA A 245 8.74 9.23 -13.23
CA ALA A 245 8.64 9.96 -11.97
C ALA A 245 10.02 10.47 -11.48
N GLN A 246 11.09 9.67 -11.67
CA GLN A 246 12.46 10.09 -11.33
C GLN A 246 12.96 11.23 -12.22
N LEU A 247 12.70 11.18 -13.52
CA LEU A 247 13.07 12.25 -14.46
C LEU A 247 12.29 13.54 -14.19
N GLU A 248 11.01 13.44 -13.87
CA GLU A 248 10.18 14.58 -13.47
C GLU A 248 10.73 15.22 -12.20
N TYR A 249 11.02 14.42 -11.17
CA TYR A 249 11.63 14.89 -9.93
C TYR A 249 12.97 15.59 -10.17
N LEU A 250 13.86 15.02 -10.99
CA LEU A 250 15.16 15.63 -11.30
C LEU A 250 15.05 16.98 -12.02
N ARG A 251 13.95 17.24 -12.74
CA ARG A 251 13.70 18.54 -13.38
C ARG A 251 13.23 19.62 -12.39
N THR A 252 12.79 19.23 -11.19
CA THR A 252 12.36 20.15 -10.14
C THR A 252 13.49 20.62 -9.23
N LEU A 253 14.68 19.98 -9.31
CA LEU A 253 15.87 20.30 -8.54
C LEU A 253 16.77 21.31 -9.27
#